data_1525d2f52393f82a5e819e46c2a298cd
#
_entry.id   1525d2f52393f82a5e819e46c2a298cd
#
_cell.length_a   1.000
_cell.length_b   1.000
_cell.length_c   1.000
_cell.angle_alpha   90.00
_cell.angle_beta   90.00
_cell.angle_gamma   90.00
#
_symmetry.space_group_name_H-M   'P 1'
#
loop_
_entity.id
_entity.type
_entity.pdbx_description
1 polymer ?
#
loop_
_entity_poly.entity_id
_entity_poly.type
_entity_poly.pdbx_seq_one_letter_code
_entity_poly.pdbx_strand_id
1 'polypeptide(L)'
;MNFKESRAIYLQIDDRICDDILLGQYEEEGRISSVREYASIVEVNANTVMRSYEYLQSQEVIYNKRGIGFFVASGAKALIHSLRKEQFLKE
;
A
#
# COMPACT_ATOMS: atom_id res chain seq x y z
N MET A 1 -9.55 -9.19 8.52
CA MET A 1 -9.27 -9.25 7.06
C MET A 1 -8.95 -10.68 6.67
N ASN A 2 -9.58 -11.18 5.61
CA ASN A 2 -9.32 -12.53 5.12
C ASN A 2 -8.32 -12.49 3.97
N PHE A 3 -7.29 -13.32 4.05
CA PHE A 3 -6.24 -13.37 3.04
C PHE A 3 -6.35 -14.64 2.20
N LYS A 4 -6.04 -14.51 0.93
CA LYS A 4 -6.00 -15.66 0.03
C LYS A 4 -4.69 -16.42 0.24
N GLU A 5 -4.74 -17.72 0.30
CA GLU A 5 -3.54 -18.53 0.53
C GLU A 5 -2.54 -18.49 -0.62
N SER A 6 -3.02 -18.31 -1.84
CA SER A 6 -2.20 -18.39 -3.05
C SER A 6 -1.31 -17.16 -3.29
N ARG A 7 -1.42 -16.14 -2.46
CA ARG A 7 -0.67 -14.89 -2.66
C ARG A 7 -0.05 -14.46 -1.34
N ALA A 8 1.18 -13.96 -1.40
CA ALA A 8 1.87 -13.46 -0.20
C ALA A 8 1.03 -12.39 0.49
N ILE A 9 0.95 -12.46 1.82
CA ILE A 9 0.13 -11.53 2.59
C ILE A 9 0.54 -10.08 2.36
N TYR A 10 1.86 -9.79 2.29
CA TYR A 10 2.30 -8.41 2.10
C TYR A 10 1.82 -7.82 0.76
N LEU A 11 1.65 -8.65 -0.27
CA LEU A 11 1.11 -8.20 -1.56
C LEU A 11 -0.40 -7.97 -1.50
N GLN A 12 -1.11 -8.76 -0.68
CA GLN A 12 -2.55 -8.54 -0.46
C GLN A 12 -2.79 -7.23 0.29
N ILE A 13 -1.92 -6.90 1.24
CA ILE A 13 -1.97 -5.63 1.96
C ILE A 13 -1.69 -4.48 0.98
N ASP A 14 -0.69 -4.65 0.12
CA ASP A 14 -0.36 -3.70 -0.93
C ASP A 14 -1.57 -3.39 -1.81
N ASP A 15 -2.26 -4.43 -2.29
CA ASP A 15 -3.46 -4.28 -3.11
C ASP A 15 -4.55 -3.51 -2.37
N ARG A 16 -4.74 -3.82 -1.08
CA ARG A 16 -5.76 -3.15 -0.27
C ARG A 16 -5.46 -1.67 -0.09
N ILE A 17 -4.21 -1.32 0.18
CA ILE A 17 -3.82 0.08 0.32
C ILE A 17 -4.02 0.81 -1.01
N CYS A 18 -3.63 0.19 -2.12
CA CYS A 18 -3.86 0.77 -3.44
C CYS A 18 -5.34 0.98 -3.73
N ASP A 19 -6.19 0.01 -3.38
CA ASP A 19 -7.64 0.16 -3.52
C ASP A 19 -8.15 1.35 -2.72
N ASP A 20 -7.68 1.50 -1.48
CA ASP A 20 -8.09 2.61 -0.63
C ASP A 20 -7.67 3.96 -1.22
N ILE A 21 -6.49 4.02 -1.83
CA ILE A 21 -6.03 5.23 -2.52
C ILE A 21 -6.94 5.54 -3.71
N LEU A 22 -7.25 4.53 -4.51
CA LEU A 22 -8.11 4.70 -5.69
C LEU A 22 -9.53 5.10 -5.31
N LEU A 23 -10.01 4.61 -4.18
CA LEU A 23 -11.36 4.92 -3.68
C LEU A 23 -11.43 6.24 -2.92
N GLY A 24 -10.31 6.90 -2.70
CA GLY A 24 -10.27 8.18 -1.99
C GLY A 24 -10.26 8.07 -0.48
N GLN A 25 -10.07 6.88 0.08
CA GLN A 25 -9.91 6.69 1.53
C GLN A 25 -8.61 7.32 2.02
N TYR A 26 -7.59 7.29 1.19
CA TYR A 26 -6.35 8.03 1.39
C TYR A 26 -6.18 8.98 0.21
N GLU A 27 -5.99 10.26 0.51
CA GLU A 27 -5.79 11.27 -0.54
C GLU A 27 -4.31 11.35 -0.93
N GLU A 28 -4.04 11.81 -2.15
CA GLU A 28 -2.67 12.10 -2.57
C GLU A 28 -2.10 13.19 -1.67
N GLU A 29 -0.82 13.03 -1.29
CA GLU A 29 -0.14 13.89 -0.31
C GLU A 29 -0.68 13.73 1.12
N GLY A 30 -1.68 12.85 1.33
CA GLY A 30 -2.24 12.58 2.63
C GLY A 30 -1.46 11.52 3.38
N ARG A 31 -1.52 11.59 4.70
CA ARG A 31 -0.86 10.62 5.58
C ARG A 31 -1.67 9.33 5.64
N ILE A 32 -0.97 8.19 5.58
CA ILE A 32 -1.59 6.88 5.81
C ILE A 32 -1.27 6.40 7.22
N SER A 33 -1.95 5.35 7.67
CA SER A 33 -1.71 4.78 8.99
C SER A 33 -0.25 4.35 9.14
N SER A 34 0.28 4.47 10.35
CA SER A 34 1.62 3.95 10.62
C SER A 34 1.61 2.42 10.47
N VAL A 35 2.79 1.82 10.34
CA VAL A 35 2.91 0.37 10.24
C VAL A 35 2.21 -0.31 11.40
N ARG A 36 2.43 0.17 12.62
CA ARG A 36 1.84 -0.42 13.83
C ARG A 36 0.32 -0.27 13.87
N GLU A 37 -0.17 0.92 13.50
CA GLU A 37 -1.61 1.16 13.45
C GLU A 37 -2.27 0.24 12.43
N TYR A 38 -1.69 0.15 11.23
CA TYR A 38 -2.26 -0.69 10.19
C TYR A 38 -2.21 -2.17 10.57
N ALA A 39 -1.10 -2.62 11.16
CA ALA A 39 -0.95 -3.99 11.63
C ALA A 39 -2.05 -4.36 12.62
N SER A 40 -2.37 -3.45 13.53
CA SER A 40 -3.44 -3.64 14.50
C SER A 40 -4.82 -3.72 13.83
N ILE A 41 -5.06 -2.85 12.85
CA ILE A 41 -6.36 -2.81 12.14
C ILE A 41 -6.60 -4.11 11.36
N VAL A 42 -5.59 -4.62 10.67
CA VAL A 42 -5.74 -5.82 9.83
C VAL A 42 -5.35 -7.11 10.55
N GLU A 43 -4.90 -7.00 11.79
CA GLU A 43 -4.51 -8.13 12.64
C GLU A 43 -3.42 -8.99 12.00
N VAL A 44 -2.36 -8.34 11.54
CA VAL A 44 -1.22 -8.96 10.87
C VAL A 44 0.05 -8.50 11.57
N ASN A 45 1.08 -9.34 11.54
CA ASN A 45 2.38 -8.99 12.11
C ASN A 45 2.92 -7.69 11.50
N ALA A 46 3.45 -6.81 12.36
CA ALA A 46 3.97 -5.53 11.93
C ALA A 46 5.10 -5.66 10.89
N ASN A 47 5.92 -6.72 10.99
CA ASN A 47 6.98 -6.95 10.00
C ASN A 47 6.41 -7.20 8.60
N THR A 48 5.27 -7.89 8.52
CA THR A 48 4.59 -8.13 7.24
C THR A 48 4.05 -6.83 6.66
N VAL A 49 3.48 -5.98 7.52
CA VAL A 49 3.00 -4.66 7.09
C VAL A 49 4.16 -3.79 6.64
N MET A 50 5.28 -3.80 7.37
CA MET A 50 6.47 -3.05 6.98
C MET A 50 6.96 -3.48 5.60
N ARG A 51 6.96 -4.78 5.32
CA ARG A 51 7.35 -5.30 4.01
C ARG A 51 6.45 -4.75 2.91
N SER A 52 5.15 -4.65 3.18
CA SER A 52 4.19 -4.06 2.23
C SER A 52 4.50 -2.59 1.99
N TYR A 53 4.76 -1.83 3.04
CA TYR A 53 5.08 -0.41 2.92
C TYR A 53 6.40 -0.20 2.16
N GLU A 54 7.40 -1.03 2.42
CA GLU A 54 8.66 -0.96 1.67
C GLU A 54 8.44 -1.23 0.18
N TYR A 55 7.57 -2.18 -0.13
CA TYR A 55 7.24 -2.51 -1.52
C TYR A 55 6.53 -1.33 -2.21
N LEU A 56 5.52 -0.75 -1.53
CA LEU A 56 4.82 0.43 -2.05
C LEU A 56 5.77 1.61 -2.26
N GLN A 57 6.71 1.79 -1.34
CA GLN A 57 7.70 2.85 -1.42
C GLN A 57 8.65 2.61 -2.61
N SER A 58 9.06 1.37 -2.83
CA SER A 58 9.91 1.02 -3.97
C SER A 58 9.23 1.30 -5.31
N GLN A 59 7.89 1.24 -5.33
CA GLN A 59 7.10 1.56 -6.52
C GLN A 59 6.70 3.03 -6.59
N GLU A 60 7.14 3.83 -5.64
CA GLU A 60 6.86 5.27 -5.57
C GLU A 60 5.38 5.61 -5.37
N VAL A 61 4.60 4.68 -4.83
CA VAL A 61 3.19 4.90 -4.49
C VAL A 61 3.06 5.69 -3.18
N ILE A 62 3.95 5.41 -2.24
CA ILE A 62 4.03 6.14 -0.97
C ILE A 62 5.46 6.60 -0.75
N TYR A 63 5.63 7.55 0.16
CA TYR A 63 6.96 7.99 0.57
C TYR A 63 6.99 8.22 2.08
N ASN A 64 8.17 8.10 2.66
CA ASN A 64 8.36 8.27 4.09
C ASN A 64 8.89 9.68 4.37
N LYS A 65 8.19 10.42 5.22
CA LYS A 65 8.73 11.66 5.80
C LYS A 65 9.33 11.31 7.15
N ARG A 66 10.63 11.34 7.21
CA ARG A 66 11.37 10.94 8.40
C ARG A 66 10.87 11.68 9.65
N GLY A 67 10.52 10.92 10.68
CA GLY A 67 10.02 11.48 11.93
C GLY A 67 8.55 11.88 11.91
N ILE A 68 7.87 11.77 10.77
CA ILE A 68 6.46 12.15 10.64
C ILE A 68 5.60 10.94 10.27
N GLY A 69 5.98 10.16 9.25
CA GLY A 69 5.23 8.98 8.82
C GLY A 69 5.24 8.78 7.32
N PHE A 70 4.33 7.93 6.86
CA PHE A 70 4.18 7.60 5.45
C PHE A 70 3.03 8.39 4.83
N PHE A 71 3.23 8.82 3.60
CA PHE A 71 2.30 9.65 2.86
C PHE A 71 2.09 9.09 1.45
N VAL A 72 0.89 9.30 0.91
CA VAL A 72 0.60 8.94 -0.48
C VAL A 72 1.31 9.92 -1.40
N ALA A 73 2.03 9.40 -2.39
CA ALA A 73 2.76 10.24 -3.33
C ALA A 73 1.80 10.99 -4.26
N SER A 74 2.21 12.18 -4.68
CA SER A 74 1.49 12.91 -5.71
C SER A 74 1.47 12.08 -7.00
N GLY A 75 0.32 11.95 -7.64
CA GLY A 75 0.18 11.12 -8.84
C GLY A 75 0.02 9.64 -8.57
N ALA A 76 -0.15 9.23 -7.31
CA ALA A 76 -0.24 7.81 -6.95
C ALA A 76 -1.40 7.10 -7.66
N LYS A 77 -2.55 7.75 -7.83
CA LYS A 77 -3.69 7.12 -8.50
C LYS A 77 -3.36 6.72 -9.93
N ALA A 78 -2.75 7.64 -10.69
CA ALA A 78 -2.34 7.37 -12.06
C ALA A 78 -1.27 6.27 -12.11
N LEU A 79 -0.33 6.30 -11.18
CA LEU A 79 0.72 5.30 -11.08
C LEU A 79 0.15 3.90 -10.78
N ILE A 80 -0.80 3.80 -9.84
CA ILE A 80 -1.43 2.53 -9.51
C ILE A 80 -2.16 1.96 -10.74
N HIS A 81 -2.91 2.79 -11.45
CA HIS A 81 -3.58 2.34 -12.68
C HIS A 81 -2.57 1.81 -13.70
N SER A 82 -1.45 2.51 -13.88
CA SER A 82 -0.40 2.11 -14.80
C SER A 82 0.22 0.76 -14.39
N LEU A 83 0.52 0.58 -13.10
CA LEU A 83 1.10 -0.64 -12.58
C LEU A 83 0.15 -1.83 -12.74
N ARG A 84 -1.12 -1.64 -12.48
CA ARG A 84 -2.14 -2.69 -12.62
C ARG A 84 -2.36 -3.06 -14.07
N LYS A 85 -2.31 -2.09 -14.96
CA LYS A 85 -2.42 -2.33 -16.40
C LYS A 85 -1.26 -3.20 -16.90
N GLU A 86 -0.04 -2.92 -16.44
CA GLU A 86 1.13 -3.73 -16.78
C GLU A 86 0.97 -5.16 -16.29
N GLN A 87 0.52 -5.36 -15.06
CA GLN A 87 0.28 -6.70 -14.51
C GLN A 87 -0.76 -7.46 -15.33
N PHE A 88 -1.82 -6.78 -15.72
CA PHE A 88 -2.87 -7.39 -16.53
C PHE A 88 -2.35 -7.84 -17.90
N LEU A 89 -1.51 -7.03 -18.53
CA LEU A 89 -0.96 -7.33 -19.85
C LEU A 89 0.08 -8.46 -19.84
N LYS A 90 0.69 -8.73 -18.67
CA LYS A 90 1.69 -9.79 -18.57
C LYS A 90 1.06 -11.17 -18.36
N GLU A 91 -0.19 -11.21 -18.06
CA GLU A 91 -0.95 -12.47 -17.94
C GLU A 91 -1.56 -12.82 -19.30
#